data_738ed730c965fe59c3af0847117c52f8
#
_entry.id   738ed730c965fe59c3af0847117c52f8
#
_cell.length_a   1.000
_cell.length_b   1.000
_cell.length_c   1.000
_cell.angle_alpha   90.00
_cell.angle_beta   90.00
_cell.angle_gamma   90.00
#
_symmetry.space_group_name_H-M   'P 1'
#
loop_
_entity.id
_entity.type
_entity.pdbx_description
1 polymer ?
#
loop_
_entity_poly.entity_id
_entity_poly.type
_entity_poly.pdbx_seq_one_letter_code
_entity_poly.pdbx_strand_id
1 'polypeptide(L)'
;MTAENAMSAPAHAAIEVNARARFEILGAILLALFLGALDQTIVGPVLPRISTDLNGSDLYTWVVTSYLVTSTAAIPVYGKLSDYFGRRPMLLIGIVLFLIGSVLSGLSQTMWELIAFRGVQGLGAGALFPISLAVIGDLFTPAERGKYQGLFGGVFGIAFLVGPFLGGALTDTVGWHYIFFVNVPVGLVSLYLIGRLLPMVRPKDAKLTLDIAGVITFVGAVVPVLIALTLAETTSWVDSSVLTWFAIGLAFLVAFIVVEAKAKDPMIPLDLFRNRTFAVSTVATFFAVFGFSILIIFLPLWFQIVKGESTTASGYLIFPFLIGLIFSSVAAGLLVSRTGRYKVLLGVGMIFMGVGVFLFGNLRGDTGFGPLDIWMLIAGLGVGPTMAIFTLIVQNDVPFERLGTATSDLTLFRQIGTSVGLTMAFTLFRENLTWTSIHDSIVAALPAGVPASNVPTVAPAVFDPNQLISVGGSVSNAFAHYPPSFATGFYDAFSLAIAHSVWLGVLASAISFVAVLALKERPLRTHFHADQAARAGVRTVPSGSGSGQAAEGAE
;
A
#
# COMPACT_ATOMS: atom_id res chain seq x y z
N MET A 1 17.24 48.08 23.84
CA MET A 1 15.92 47.41 23.66
C MET A 1 16.19 46.04 23.13
N THR A 2 16.13 45.19 23.91
CA THR A 2 16.45 43.86 24.33
C THR A 2 15.93 42.80 23.38
N ALA A 3 16.85 41.89 23.00
CA ALA A 3 16.67 40.69 22.16
C ALA A 3 15.88 39.57 22.88
N GLU A 4 14.78 39.89 23.54
CA GLU A 4 14.07 38.98 24.47
C GLU A 4 12.73 38.47 23.97
N ASN A 5 12.44 38.64 22.67
CA ASN A 5 11.21 38.11 22.04
C ASN A 5 11.47 37.18 20.84
N ALA A 6 12.52 36.37 20.92
CA ALA A 6 12.56 35.18 20.08
C ALA A 6 11.59 34.16 20.70
N MET A 7 10.32 34.21 20.25
CA MET A 7 9.25 33.31 20.64
C MET A 7 9.76 31.86 20.56
N SER A 8 9.86 31.22 21.71
CA SER A 8 10.07 29.78 21.83
C SER A 8 8.92 29.07 21.12
N ALA A 9 9.20 28.46 19.96
CA ALA A 9 8.28 27.53 19.33
C ALA A 9 7.94 26.42 20.35
N PRO A 10 6.66 26.10 20.55
CA PRO A 10 6.25 25.11 21.53
C PRO A 10 6.92 23.77 21.22
N ALA A 11 7.67 23.25 22.15
CA ALA A 11 8.28 21.95 22.07
C ALA A 11 7.17 20.89 22.03
N HIS A 12 6.97 20.24 20.88
CA HIS A 12 6.24 18.98 20.84
C HIS A 12 7.06 17.97 21.66
N ALA A 13 6.55 17.68 22.86
CA ALA A 13 7.17 16.67 23.71
C ALA A 13 7.08 15.32 23.01
N ALA A 14 8.23 14.68 22.78
CA ALA A 14 8.25 13.25 22.52
C ALA A 14 7.41 12.56 23.60
N ILE A 15 6.64 11.53 23.21
CA ILE A 15 5.80 10.81 24.16
C ILE A 15 6.72 10.13 25.17
N GLU A 16 6.91 10.73 26.33
CA GLU A 16 7.69 10.14 27.43
C GLU A 16 6.87 9.04 28.09
N VAL A 17 7.10 7.82 27.67
CA VAL A 17 6.55 6.61 28.28
C VAL A 17 7.67 5.63 28.62
N ASN A 18 7.47 4.83 29.66
CA ASN A 18 8.41 3.78 30.01
C ASN A 18 8.51 2.72 28.90
N ALA A 19 9.58 1.93 28.90
CA ALA A 19 9.85 0.96 27.85
C ALA A 19 8.70 -0.04 27.67
N ARG A 20 8.04 -0.50 28.75
CA ARG A 20 6.91 -1.40 28.70
C ARG A 20 5.72 -0.79 27.96
N ALA A 21 5.35 0.45 28.31
CA ALA A 21 4.24 1.13 27.66
C ALA A 21 4.52 1.40 26.17
N ARG A 22 5.79 1.66 25.76
CA ARG A 22 6.14 1.78 24.32
C ARG A 22 5.81 0.50 23.54
N PHE A 23 6.10 -0.67 24.11
CA PHE A 23 5.80 -1.96 23.46
C PHE A 23 4.29 -2.27 23.45
N GLU A 24 3.57 -1.92 24.51
CA GLU A 24 2.12 -2.08 24.59
C GLU A 24 1.42 -1.20 23.53
N ILE A 25 1.85 0.07 23.38
CA ILE A 25 1.35 0.98 22.33
C ILE A 25 1.71 0.46 20.95
N LEU A 26 2.94 -0.02 20.75
CA LEU A 26 3.35 -0.61 19.47
C LEU A 26 2.44 -1.79 19.08
N GLY A 27 2.14 -2.69 20.02
CA GLY A 27 1.23 -3.82 19.80
C GLY A 27 -0.18 -3.34 19.40
N ALA A 28 -0.72 -2.33 20.08
CA ALA A 28 -2.02 -1.75 19.74
C ALA A 28 -2.06 -1.14 18.34
N ILE A 29 -0.98 -0.47 17.92
CA ILE A 29 -0.85 0.12 16.58
C ILE A 29 -0.70 -0.94 15.49
N LEU A 30 0.12 -1.98 15.74
CA LEU A 30 0.26 -3.10 14.81
C LEU A 30 -1.08 -3.85 14.64
N LEU A 31 -1.92 -3.92 15.67
CA LEU A 31 -3.26 -4.46 15.58
C LEU A 31 -4.20 -3.60 14.73
N ALA A 32 -4.12 -2.26 14.84
CA ALA A 32 -4.88 -1.35 13.97
C ALA A 32 -4.45 -1.46 12.50
N LEU A 33 -3.16 -1.61 12.26
CA LEU A 33 -2.63 -1.89 10.92
C LEU A 33 -3.09 -3.23 10.37
N PHE A 34 -3.05 -4.26 11.20
CA PHE A 34 -3.52 -5.59 10.84
C PHE A 34 -5.00 -5.56 10.46
N LEU A 35 -5.82 -4.83 11.20
CA LEU A 35 -7.24 -4.63 10.88
C LEU A 35 -7.45 -4.09 9.45
N GLY A 36 -6.74 -3.01 9.08
CA GLY A 36 -6.83 -2.43 7.74
C GLY A 36 -6.27 -3.33 6.64
N ALA A 37 -5.14 -4.03 6.91
CA ALA A 37 -4.54 -4.94 5.97
C ALA A 37 -5.37 -6.22 5.77
N LEU A 38 -5.96 -6.77 6.85
CA LEU A 38 -6.84 -7.94 6.79
C LEU A 38 -8.07 -7.65 5.94
N ASP A 39 -8.71 -6.51 6.13
CA ASP A 39 -9.89 -6.11 5.36
C ASP A 39 -9.61 -6.04 3.84
N GLN A 40 -8.45 -5.50 3.46
CA GLN A 40 -8.06 -5.45 2.04
C GLN A 40 -7.84 -6.83 1.42
N THR A 41 -7.34 -7.78 2.20
CA THR A 41 -6.96 -9.10 1.70
C THR A 41 -8.10 -10.13 1.77
N ILE A 42 -9.04 -9.97 2.69
CA ILE A 42 -10.14 -10.92 2.92
C ILE A 42 -11.26 -10.77 1.88
N VAL A 43 -11.51 -9.55 1.38
CA VAL A 43 -12.64 -9.25 0.48
C VAL A 43 -12.39 -9.76 -0.93
N GLY A 44 -11.16 -9.59 -1.47
CA GLY A 44 -10.83 -9.92 -2.86
C GLY A 44 -11.25 -11.33 -3.28
N PRO A 45 -10.83 -12.38 -2.58
CA PRO A 45 -11.19 -13.76 -2.89
C PRO A 45 -12.68 -14.07 -2.85
N VAL A 46 -13.43 -13.35 -2.01
CA VAL A 46 -14.86 -13.61 -1.75
C VAL A 46 -15.78 -12.82 -2.69
N LEU A 47 -15.25 -11.80 -3.32
CA LEU A 47 -16.02 -10.85 -4.13
C LEU A 47 -16.83 -11.50 -5.27
N PRO A 48 -16.36 -12.55 -6.00
CA PRO A 48 -17.18 -13.25 -6.98
C PRO A 48 -18.45 -13.86 -6.38
N ARG A 49 -18.37 -14.43 -5.18
CA ARG A 49 -19.53 -14.97 -4.46
C ARG A 49 -20.51 -13.87 -4.07
N ILE A 50 -20.00 -12.77 -3.53
CA ILE A 50 -20.80 -11.60 -3.16
C ILE A 50 -21.55 -11.04 -4.38
N SER A 51 -20.86 -10.88 -5.52
CA SER A 51 -21.47 -10.35 -6.74
C SER A 51 -22.59 -11.23 -7.29
N THR A 52 -22.46 -12.55 -7.13
CA THR A 52 -23.49 -13.51 -7.51
C THR A 52 -24.69 -13.43 -6.57
N ASP A 53 -24.45 -13.44 -5.25
CA ASP A 53 -25.52 -13.44 -4.24
C ASP A 53 -26.33 -12.12 -4.25
N LEU A 54 -25.68 -10.98 -4.56
CA LEU A 54 -26.33 -9.66 -4.67
C LEU A 54 -26.77 -9.29 -6.09
N ASN A 55 -26.65 -10.21 -7.08
CA ASN A 55 -27.02 -10.00 -8.48
C ASN A 55 -26.42 -8.73 -9.10
N GLY A 56 -25.13 -8.46 -8.85
CA GLY A 56 -24.47 -7.22 -9.23
C GLY A 56 -23.09 -7.41 -9.87
N SER A 57 -22.96 -8.36 -10.81
CA SER A 57 -21.68 -8.67 -11.47
C SER A 57 -21.07 -7.46 -12.19
N ASP A 58 -21.89 -6.57 -12.73
CA ASP A 58 -21.44 -5.35 -13.42
C ASP A 58 -20.84 -4.31 -12.45
N LEU A 59 -21.14 -4.43 -11.16
CA LEU A 59 -20.70 -3.52 -10.11
C LEU A 59 -19.53 -4.08 -9.29
N TYR A 60 -19.03 -5.24 -9.64
CA TYR A 60 -17.98 -5.98 -8.94
C TYR A 60 -16.77 -5.11 -8.59
N THR A 61 -16.21 -4.40 -9.56
CA THR A 61 -15.02 -3.56 -9.39
C THR A 61 -15.28 -2.39 -8.43
N TRP A 62 -16.50 -1.86 -8.41
CA TRP A 62 -16.84 -0.70 -7.59
C TRP A 62 -16.81 -0.96 -6.09
N VAL A 63 -16.96 -2.21 -5.65
CA VAL A 63 -16.85 -2.59 -4.23
C VAL A 63 -15.43 -2.34 -3.70
N VAL A 64 -14.42 -2.68 -4.49
CA VAL A 64 -13.01 -2.41 -4.14
C VAL A 64 -12.67 -0.95 -4.37
N THR A 65 -13.10 -0.38 -5.50
CA THR A 65 -12.79 1.00 -5.88
C THR A 65 -13.33 2.02 -4.89
N SER A 66 -14.57 1.88 -4.42
CA SER A 66 -15.15 2.83 -3.47
C SER A 66 -14.34 2.93 -2.18
N TYR A 67 -13.86 1.80 -1.67
CA TYR A 67 -12.97 1.74 -0.52
C TYR A 67 -11.61 2.39 -0.81
N LEU A 68 -10.97 2.04 -1.94
CA LEU A 68 -9.66 2.58 -2.30
C LEU A 68 -9.71 4.08 -2.55
N VAL A 69 -10.72 4.57 -3.26
CA VAL A 69 -10.91 6.00 -3.56
C VAL A 69 -11.08 6.81 -2.27
N THR A 70 -11.99 6.37 -1.40
CA THR A 70 -12.27 7.10 -0.16
C THR A 70 -11.12 7.01 0.84
N SER A 71 -10.45 5.86 0.96
CA SER A 71 -9.28 5.72 1.82
C SER A 71 -8.12 6.58 1.33
N THR A 72 -7.85 6.59 0.02
CA THR A 72 -6.78 7.39 -0.58
C THR A 72 -7.02 8.89 -0.38
N ALA A 73 -8.25 9.35 -0.62
CA ALA A 73 -8.63 10.74 -0.42
C ALA A 73 -8.57 11.18 1.06
N ALA A 74 -8.81 10.26 1.99
CA ALA A 74 -8.77 10.53 3.41
C ALA A 74 -7.35 10.57 4.01
N ILE A 75 -6.36 9.90 3.40
CA ILE A 75 -4.97 9.78 3.91
C ILE A 75 -4.35 11.14 4.30
N PRO A 76 -4.22 12.14 3.40
CA PRO A 76 -3.59 13.40 3.76
C PRO A 76 -4.42 14.22 4.75
N VAL A 77 -5.75 14.12 4.66
CA VAL A 77 -6.66 14.78 5.60
C VAL A 77 -6.40 14.31 7.02
N TYR A 78 -6.35 12.99 7.25
CA TYR A 78 -6.01 12.43 8.55
C TYR A 78 -4.59 12.74 8.99
N GLY A 79 -3.63 12.76 8.06
CA GLY A 79 -2.26 13.15 8.34
C GLY A 79 -2.22 14.53 8.97
N LYS A 80 -2.80 15.52 8.31
CA LYS A 80 -2.87 16.92 8.76
C LYS A 80 -3.66 17.06 10.05
N LEU A 81 -4.86 16.48 10.11
CA LEU A 81 -5.70 16.53 11.32
C LEU A 81 -5.01 15.89 12.52
N SER A 82 -4.24 14.82 12.30
CA SER A 82 -3.51 14.15 13.38
C SER A 82 -2.35 14.98 13.95
N ASP A 83 -1.77 15.86 13.13
CA ASP A 83 -0.76 16.81 13.59
C ASP A 83 -1.39 17.91 14.47
N TYR A 84 -2.68 18.28 14.25
CA TYR A 84 -3.39 19.29 15.05
C TYR A 84 -4.09 18.74 16.29
N PHE A 85 -4.91 17.72 16.11
CA PHE A 85 -5.75 17.17 17.19
C PHE A 85 -5.03 16.10 18.02
N GLY A 86 -3.87 15.66 17.55
CA GLY A 86 -3.13 14.54 18.12
C GLY A 86 -3.48 13.19 17.46
N ARG A 87 -2.56 12.24 17.59
CA ARG A 87 -2.66 10.92 16.94
C ARG A 87 -3.83 10.08 17.47
N ARG A 88 -4.02 10.08 18.81
CA ARG A 88 -5.02 9.25 19.48
C ARG A 88 -6.44 9.51 19.00
N PRO A 89 -7.00 10.74 19.07
CA PRO A 89 -8.38 10.96 18.65
C PRO A 89 -8.61 10.66 17.17
N MET A 90 -7.66 10.99 16.29
CA MET A 90 -7.81 10.75 14.87
C MET A 90 -7.78 9.25 14.54
N LEU A 91 -6.93 8.48 15.20
CA LEU A 91 -6.90 7.02 15.02
C LEU A 91 -8.18 6.36 15.56
N LEU A 92 -8.69 6.81 16.71
CA LEU A 92 -9.95 6.33 17.27
C LEU A 92 -11.14 6.62 16.34
N ILE A 93 -11.23 7.84 15.80
CA ILE A 93 -12.27 8.20 14.81
C ILE A 93 -12.14 7.32 13.57
N GLY A 94 -10.92 7.12 13.07
CA GLY A 94 -10.68 6.24 11.92
C GLY A 94 -11.15 4.80 12.17
N ILE A 95 -10.82 4.21 13.33
CA ILE A 95 -11.27 2.85 13.69
C ILE A 95 -12.78 2.79 13.82
N VAL A 96 -13.41 3.78 14.47
CA VAL A 96 -14.87 3.81 14.62
C VAL A 96 -15.58 3.89 13.27
N LEU A 97 -15.16 4.78 12.37
CA LEU A 97 -15.71 4.89 11.02
C LEU A 97 -15.49 3.59 10.21
N PHE A 98 -14.30 3.00 10.34
CA PHE A 98 -13.99 1.72 9.71
C PHE A 98 -14.94 0.61 10.20
N LEU A 99 -15.17 0.50 11.51
CA LEU A 99 -16.06 -0.50 12.08
C LEU A 99 -17.53 -0.27 11.69
N ILE A 100 -18.00 0.98 11.69
CA ILE A 100 -19.34 1.33 11.21
C ILE A 100 -19.51 0.87 9.76
N GLY A 101 -18.57 1.27 8.87
CA GLY A 101 -18.60 0.85 7.48
C GLY A 101 -18.53 -0.67 7.31
N SER A 102 -17.73 -1.35 8.14
CA SER A 102 -17.60 -2.81 8.12
C SER A 102 -18.92 -3.51 8.52
N VAL A 103 -19.55 -3.09 9.62
CA VAL A 103 -20.83 -3.64 10.06
C VAL A 103 -21.91 -3.41 9.00
N LEU A 104 -22.01 -2.20 8.46
CA LEU A 104 -22.97 -1.88 7.41
C LEU A 104 -22.69 -2.70 6.13
N SER A 105 -21.44 -2.91 5.74
CA SER A 105 -21.07 -3.77 4.60
C SER A 105 -21.52 -5.23 4.83
N GLY A 106 -21.39 -5.74 6.06
CA GLY A 106 -21.89 -7.07 6.42
C GLY A 106 -23.43 -7.16 6.49
N LEU A 107 -24.14 -6.05 6.54
CA LEU A 107 -25.61 -5.99 6.55
C LEU A 107 -26.21 -5.65 5.18
N SER A 108 -25.39 -5.39 4.15
CA SER A 108 -25.86 -4.97 2.84
C SER A 108 -26.71 -6.04 2.15
N GLN A 109 -27.79 -5.60 1.49
CA GLN A 109 -28.73 -6.43 0.76
C GLN A 109 -28.63 -6.22 -0.75
N THR A 110 -27.93 -5.16 -1.18
CA THR A 110 -27.72 -4.81 -2.58
C THR A 110 -26.26 -4.42 -2.82
N MET A 111 -25.78 -4.55 -4.07
CA MET A 111 -24.43 -4.11 -4.44
C MET A 111 -24.22 -2.61 -4.22
N TRP A 112 -25.23 -1.76 -4.45
CA TRP A 112 -25.12 -0.32 -4.22
C TRP A 112 -24.95 0.02 -2.73
N GLU A 113 -25.65 -0.66 -1.85
CA GLU A 113 -25.45 -0.52 -0.39
C GLU A 113 -24.03 -0.94 -0.01
N LEU A 114 -23.58 -2.10 -0.51
CA LEU A 114 -22.22 -2.56 -0.25
C LEU A 114 -21.18 -1.56 -0.71
N ILE A 115 -21.29 -1.02 -1.93
CA ILE A 115 -20.39 0.01 -2.47
C ILE A 115 -20.39 1.26 -1.59
N ALA A 116 -21.56 1.76 -1.19
CA ALA A 116 -21.66 2.93 -0.33
C ALA A 116 -21.02 2.70 1.05
N PHE A 117 -21.30 1.56 1.67
CA PHE A 117 -20.76 1.20 2.99
C PHE A 117 -19.25 0.91 2.95
N ARG A 118 -18.76 0.33 1.85
CA ARG A 118 -17.31 0.22 1.59
C ARG A 118 -16.65 1.59 1.48
N GLY A 119 -17.34 2.58 0.88
CA GLY A 119 -16.88 3.96 0.87
C GLY A 119 -16.74 4.55 2.28
N VAL A 120 -17.72 4.32 3.17
CA VAL A 120 -17.63 4.73 4.59
C VAL A 120 -16.47 4.02 5.30
N GLN A 121 -16.32 2.72 5.08
CA GLN A 121 -15.23 1.93 5.65
C GLN A 121 -13.87 2.44 5.18
N GLY A 122 -13.74 2.78 3.89
CA GLY A 122 -12.53 3.37 3.32
C GLY A 122 -12.16 4.71 3.96
N LEU A 123 -13.13 5.58 4.25
CA LEU A 123 -12.86 6.83 4.99
C LEU A 123 -12.18 6.54 6.34
N GLY A 124 -12.60 5.51 7.06
CA GLY A 124 -11.96 5.10 8.31
C GLY A 124 -10.56 4.51 8.08
N ALA A 125 -10.42 3.67 7.05
CA ALA A 125 -9.16 3.00 6.70
C ALA A 125 -8.03 3.98 6.38
N GLY A 126 -8.35 5.13 5.78
CA GLY A 126 -7.39 6.20 5.47
C GLY A 126 -6.61 6.73 6.68
N ALA A 127 -7.12 6.54 7.90
CA ALA A 127 -6.43 6.91 9.13
C ALA A 127 -5.44 5.84 9.62
N LEU A 128 -5.75 4.56 9.40
CA LEU A 128 -5.09 3.44 10.08
C LEU A 128 -3.60 3.37 9.76
N PHE A 129 -3.24 3.42 8.48
CA PHE A 129 -1.86 3.26 8.04
C PHE A 129 -0.97 4.48 8.34
N PRO A 130 -1.30 5.70 7.88
CA PRO A 130 -0.42 6.86 8.03
C PRO A 130 -0.25 7.30 9.49
N ILE A 131 -1.34 7.26 10.29
CA ILE A 131 -1.25 7.65 11.70
C ILE A 131 -0.44 6.62 12.49
N SER A 132 -0.59 5.33 12.21
CA SER A 132 0.20 4.27 12.86
C SER A 132 1.69 4.45 12.61
N LEU A 133 2.09 4.77 11.38
CA LEU A 133 3.47 5.10 11.04
C LEU A 133 3.96 6.38 11.72
N ALA A 134 3.10 7.41 11.81
CA ALA A 134 3.43 8.65 12.50
C ALA A 134 3.64 8.41 14.01
N VAL A 135 2.80 7.60 14.65
CA VAL A 135 2.96 7.25 16.08
C VAL A 135 4.28 6.55 16.35
N ILE A 136 4.75 5.64 15.46
CA ILE A 136 6.10 5.07 15.60
C ILE A 136 7.16 6.17 15.52
N GLY A 137 6.95 7.15 14.63
CA GLY A 137 7.78 8.35 14.56
C GLY A 137 7.79 9.18 15.84
N ASP A 138 6.69 9.21 16.58
CA ASP A 138 6.55 9.96 17.84
C ASP A 138 7.13 9.17 19.04
N LEU A 139 7.11 7.83 19.00
CA LEU A 139 7.54 6.94 20.10
C LEU A 139 9.03 6.59 20.09
N PHE A 140 9.64 6.51 18.91
CA PHE A 140 10.98 5.99 18.72
C PHE A 140 11.89 7.00 18.03
N THR A 141 13.16 7.01 18.41
CA THR A 141 14.18 7.82 17.73
C THR A 141 14.37 7.34 16.29
N PRO A 142 14.78 8.19 15.33
CA PRO A 142 15.01 7.77 13.96
C PRO A 142 15.91 6.54 13.82
N ALA A 143 16.93 6.41 14.67
CA ALA A 143 17.80 5.23 14.71
C ALA A 143 17.06 3.94 15.12
N GLU A 144 16.03 4.03 15.98
CA GLU A 144 15.25 2.88 16.44
C GLU A 144 14.07 2.56 15.52
N ARG A 145 13.53 3.57 14.80
CA ARG A 145 12.32 3.42 13.95
C ARG A 145 12.46 2.33 12.92
N GLY A 146 13.64 2.17 12.31
CA GLY A 146 13.90 1.16 11.30
C GLY A 146 13.47 -0.25 11.75
N LYS A 147 13.85 -0.62 13.00
CA LYS A 147 13.49 -1.90 13.60
C LYS A 147 11.97 -2.11 13.68
N TYR A 148 11.22 -1.10 14.10
CA TYR A 148 9.78 -1.22 14.33
C TYR A 148 8.97 -1.03 13.04
N GLN A 149 9.44 -0.20 12.11
CA GLN A 149 8.85 -0.06 10.79
C GLN A 149 9.02 -1.33 9.94
N GLY A 150 10.10 -2.10 10.14
CA GLY A 150 10.25 -3.41 9.53
C GLY A 150 9.13 -4.40 9.87
N LEU A 151 8.51 -4.28 11.05
CA LEU A 151 7.38 -5.12 11.47
C LEU A 151 6.11 -4.88 10.61
N PHE A 152 6.02 -3.74 9.93
CA PHE A 152 4.88 -3.45 9.03
C PHE A 152 4.79 -4.45 7.88
N GLY A 153 5.93 -4.77 7.26
CA GLY A 153 5.98 -5.83 6.25
C GLY A 153 5.51 -7.17 6.82
N GLY A 154 5.85 -7.47 8.09
CA GLY A 154 5.35 -8.65 8.79
C GLY A 154 3.84 -8.66 8.98
N VAL A 155 3.25 -7.52 9.39
CA VAL A 155 1.79 -7.39 9.56
C VAL A 155 1.06 -7.59 8.23
N PHE A 156 1.54 -6.95 7.15
CA PHE A 156 0.96 -7.15 5.81
C PHE A 156 1.10 -8.60 5.35
N GLY A 157 2.27 -9.21 5.54
CA GLY A 157 2.48 -10.61 5.16
C GLY A 157 1.53 -11.56 5.91
N ILE A 158 1.31 -11.35 7.21
CA ILE A 158 0.35 -12.13 8.00
C ILE A 158 -1.08 -11.89 7.50
N ALA A 159 -1.45 -10.64 7.18
CA ALA A 159 -2.76 -10.32 6.66
C ALA A 159 -3.01 -10.97 5.27
N PHE A 160 -2.02 -10.99 4.40
CA PHE A 160 -2.09 -11.69 3.10
C PHE A 160 -2.22 -13.21 3.25
N LEU A 161 -1.64 -13.79 4.30
CA LEU A 161 -1.75 -15.21 4.59
C LEU A 161 -3.12 -15.57 5.18
N VAL A 162 -3.53 -14.79 6.18
CA VAL A 162 -4.75 -15.05 6.98
C VAL A 162 -6.02 -14.63 6.22
N GLY A 163 -5.94 -13.55 5.42
CA GLY A 163 -7.11 -12.96 4.74
C GLY A 163 -7.83 -13.93 3.80
N PRO A 164 -7.17 -14.51 2.78
CA PRO A 164 -7.80 -15.46 1.87
C PRO A 164 -8.33 -16.70 2.58
N PHE A 165 -7.61 -17.20 3.59
CA PHE A 165 -8.04 -18.34 4.39
C PHE A 165 -9.33 -18.05 5.17
N LEU A 166 -9.34 -16.97 5.93
CA LEU A 166 -10.54 -16.58 6.68
C LEU A 166 -11.69 -16.22 5.74
N GLY A 167 -11.39 -15.54 4.62
CA GLY A 167 -12.38 -15.19 3.61
C GLY A 167 -13.08 -16.42 3.05
N GLY A 168 -12.33 -17.41 2.60
CA GLY A 168 -12.86 -18.67 2.10
C GLY A 168 -13.60 -19.45 3.19
N ALA A 169 -12.95 -19.70 4.32
CA ALA A 169 -13.53 -20.48 5.42
C ALA A 169 -14.84 -19.88 5.95
N LEU A 170 -14.91 -18.57 6.16
CA LEU A 170 -16.13 -17.90 6.62
C LEU A 170 -17.22 -17.94 5.54
N THR A 171 -16.87 -17.73 4.28
CA THR A 171 -17.84 -17.73 3.19
C THR A 171 -18.48 -19.10 2.99
N ASP A 172 -17.67 -20.17 3.09
CA ASP A 172 -18.13 -21.55 2.87
C ASP A 172 -18.94 -22.10 4.07
N THR A 173 -18.71 -21.58 5.29
CA THR A 173 -19.34 -22.13 6.51
C THR A 173 -20.53 -21.32 7.00
N VAL A 174 -20.39 -19.99 7.12
CA VAL A 174 -21.37 -19.10 7.73
C VAL A 174 -21.89 -18.00 6.79
N GLY A 175 -21.25 -17.84 5.62
CA GLY A 175 -21.61 -16.86 4.60
C GLY A 175 -20.68 -15.66 4.55
N TRP A 176 -20.64 -15.01 3.38
CA TRP A 176 -19.70 -13.91 3.08
C TRP A 176 -19.88 -12.67 3.99
N HIS A 177 -21.04 -12.44 4.55
CA HIS A 177 -21.30 -11.31 5.46
C HIS A 177 -20.31 -11.29 6.64
N TYR A 178 -19.90 -12.46 7.11
CA TYR A 178 -19.01 -12.60 8.27
C TYR A 178 -17.57 -12.17 7.99
N ILE A 179 -17.14 -12.01 6.72
CA ILE A 179 -15.82 -11.43 6.42
C ILE A 179 -15.73 -9.97 6.88
N PHE A 180 -16.85 -9.26 6.94
CA PHE A 180 -16.93 -7.90 7.47
C PHE A 180 -17.10 -7.91 8.99
N PHE A 181 -17.86 -8.83 9.54
CA PHE A 181 -18.04 -8.91 11.01
C PHE A 181 -16.79 -9.36 11.76
N VAL A 182 -15.86 -10.09 11.12
CA VAL A 182 -14.58 -10.47 11.73
C VAL A 182 -13.71 -9.25 12.08
N ASN A 183 -13.90 -8.12 11.41
CA ASN A 183 -13.23 -6.87 11.73
C ASN A 183 -13.69 -6.28 13.07
N VAL A 184 -14.91 -6.59 13.53
CA VAL A 184 -15.49 -5.99 14.73
C VAL A 184 -14.71 -6.38 16.00
N PRO A 185 -14.50 -7.66 16.33
CA PRO A 185 -13.75 -8.02 17.53
C PRO A 185 -12.31 -7.48 17.49
N VAL A 186 -11.63 -7.56 16.35
CA VAL A 186 -10.26 -7.04 16.19
C VAL A 186 -10.23 -5.52 16.38
N GLY A 187 -11.18 -4.81 15.77
CA GLY A 187 -11.28 -3.36 15.84
C GLY A 187 -11.66 -2.87 17.23
N LEU A 188 -12.56 -3.55 17.95
CA LEU A 188 -12.93 -3.19 19.33
C LEU A 188 -11.75 -3.36 20.30
N VAL A 189 -10.96 -4.44 20.15
CA VAL A 189 -9.74 -4.62 20.92
C VAL A 189 -8.73 -3.51 20.61
N SER A 190 -8.53 -3.19 19.32
CA SER A 190 -7.65 -2.09 18.90
C SER A 190 -8.12 -0.75 19.46
N LEU A 191 -9.43 -0.45 19.37
CA LEU A 191 -10.05 0.77 19.89
C LEU A 191 -9.82 0.91 21.41
N TYR A 192 -10.03 -0.17 22.16
CA TYR A 192 -9.82 -0.19 23.61
C TYR A 192 -8.33 0.03 23.95
N LEU A 193 -7.42 -0.71 23.31
CA LEU A 193 -5.99 -0.60 23.59
C LEU A 193 -5.44 0.79 23.24
N ILE A 194 -5.77 1.33 22.06
CA ILE A 194 -5.34 2.68 21.66
C ILE A 194 -5.96 3.73 22.57
N GLY A 195 -7.25 3.60 22.89
CA GLY A 195 -7.95 4.49 23.79
C GLY A 195 -7.37 4.53 25.22
N ARG A 196 -6.78 3.43 25.69
CA ARG A 196 -6.20 3.31 27.02
C ARG A 196 -4.70 3.63 27.05
N LEU A 197 -3.94 3.17 26.07
CA LEU A 197 -2.48 3.17 26.10
C LEU A 197 -1.85 4.37 25.40
N LEU A 198 -2.45 4.86 24.28
CA LEU A 198 -1.86 5.96 23.53
C LEU A 198 -2.12 7.27 24.23
N PRO A 199 -1.08 8.02 24.67
CA PRO A 199 -1.24 9.30 25.33
C PRO A 199 -1.90 10.34 24.43
N MET A 200 -2.68 11.24 25.03
CA MET A 200 -3.29 12.35 24.35
C MET A 200 -2.32 13.54 24.33
N VAL A 201 -1.51 13.62 23.30
CA VAL A 201 -0.59 14.76 23.12
C VAL A 201 -1.24 15.74 22.13
N ARG A 202 -1.45 16.97 22.59
CA ARG A 202 -1.94 18.08 21.75
C ARG A 202 -0.88 19.16 21.69
N PRO A 203 -0.64 19.80 20.53
CA PRO A 203 0.16 21.01 20.46
C PRO A 203 -0.50 22.12 21.27
N LYS A 204 0.26 22.79 22.14
CA LYS A 204 -0.28 23.81 23.11
C LYS A 204 -0.88 25.05 22.44
N ASP A 205 -0.49 25.40 21.21
CA ASP A 205 -0.84 26.68 20.55
C ASP A 205 -1.27 26.54 19.08
N ALA A 206 -1.75 25.37 18.67
CA ALA A 206 -2.21 25.16 17.29
C ALA A 206 -3.51 25.96 17.05
N LYS A 207 -3.40 27.15 16.45
CA LYS A 207 -4.56 27.82 15.85
C LYS A 207 -5.02 26.99 14.66
N LEU A 208 -6.19 26.38 14.80
CA LEU A 208 -6.78 25.56 13.75
C LEU A 208 -7.12 26.44 12.55
N THR A 209 -6.33 26.36 11.50
CA THR A 209 -6.66 26.90 10.18
C THR A 209 -6.82 25.73 9.24
N LEU A 210 -8.01 25.09 9.27
CA LEU A 210 -8.34 24.03 8.32
C LEU A 210 -8.43 24.64 6.92
N ASP A 211 -7.59 24.19 6.02
CA ASP A 211 -7.69 24.50 4.60
C ASP A 211 -8.81 23.67 3.94
N ILE A 212 -10.06 24.09 4.18
CA ILE A 212 -11.24 23.43 3.61
C ILE A 212 -11.20 23.49 2.08
N ALA A 213 -10.70 24.58 1.50
CA ALA A 213 -10.59 24.73 0.06
C ALA A 213 -9.56 23.76 -0.53
N GLY A 214 -8.41 23.60 0.17
CA GLY A 214 -7.42 22.58 -0.18
C GLY A 214 -7.99 21.16 -0.10
N VAL A 215 -8.74 20.83 0.96
CA VAL A 215 -9.39 19.51 1.08
C VAL A 215 -10.38 19.27 -0.07
N ILE A 216 -11.26 20.22 -0.39
CA ILE A 216 -12.27 20.08 -1.47
C ILE A 216 -11.57 19.92 -2.82
N THR A 217 -10.58 20.75 -3.12
CA THR A 217 -9.88 20.70 -4.41
C THR A 217 -9.01 19.44 -4.53
N PHE A 218 -8.40 18.98 -3.44
CA PHE A 218 -7.65 17.73 -3.39
C PHE A 218 -8.55 16.52 -3.65
N VAL A 219 -9.67 16.40 -2.91
CA VAL A 219 -10.64 15.32 -3.11
C VAL A 219 -11.20 15.36 -4.53
N GLY A 220 -11.54 16.57 -5.02
CA GLY A 220 -11.97 16.80 -6.39
C GLY A 220 -10.92 16.45 -7.46
N ALA A 221 -9.63 16.44 -7.12
CA ALA A 221 -8.57 15.99 -8.01
C ALA A 221 -8.38 14.47 -7.96
N VAL A 222 -8.24 13.90 -6.77
CA VAL A 222 -7.86 12.49 -6.58
C VAL A 222 -9.01 11.55 -6.91
N VAL A 223 -10.23 11.84 -6.45
CA VAL A 223 -11.39 10.95 -6.66
C VAL A 223 -11.70 10.74 -8.14
N PRO A 224 -11.84 11.79 -8.98
CA PRO A 224 -12.08 11.61 -10.40
C PRO A 224 -10.95 10.87 -11.13
N VAL A 225 -9.68 11.13 -10.76
CA VAL A 225 -8.54 10.42 -11.36
C VAL A 225 -8.60 8.92 -11.02
N LEU A 226 -8.89 8.55 -9.77
CA LEU A 226 -8.99 7.14 -9.38
C LEU A 226 -10.21 6.45 -10.04
N ILE A 227 -11.34 7.17 -10.21
CA ILE A 227 -12.49 6.68 -10.97
C ILE A 227 -12.11 6.46 -12.44
N ALA A 228 -11.41 7.42 -13.05
CA ALA A 228 -10.95 7.30 -14.44
C ALA A 228 -10.02 6.09 -14.62
N LEU A 229 -9.08 5.88 -13.70
CA LEU A 229 -8.19 4.71 -13.69
C LEU A 229 -9.00 3.40 -13.61
N THR A 230 -9.96 3.32 -12.71
CA THR A 230 -10.83 2.13 -12.58
C THR A 230 -11.65 1.87 -13.84
N LEU A 231 -12.22 2.90 -14.45
CA LEU A 231 -12.95 2.76 -15.72
C LEU A 231 -12.01 2.31 -16.85
N ALA A 232 -10.78 2.82 -16.89
CA ALA A 232 -9.80 2.43 -17.90
C ALA A 232 -9.37 0.95 -17.79
N GLU A 233 -9.54 0.29 -16.64
CA GLU A 233 -9.32 -1.15 -16.49
C GLU A 233 -10.34 -1.97 -17.29
N THR A 234 -11.57 -1.50 -17.44
CA THR A 234 -12.68 -2.23 -18.08
C THR A 234 -13.05 -1.69 -19.46
N THR A 235 -12.74 -0.42 -19.74
CA THR A 235 -13.03 0.25 -21.02
C THR A 235 -11.74 0.59 -21.78
N SER A 236 -11.71 1.64 -22.55
CA SER A 236 -10.53 2.16 -23.25
C SER A 236 -10.08 3.49 -22.65
N TRP A 237 -8.78 3.77 -22.69
CA TRP A 237 -8.21 5.06 -22.27
C TRP A 237 -8.76 6.26 -23.05
N VAL A 238 -9.22 6.03 -24.28
CA VAL A 238 -9.82 7.07 -25.15
C VAL A 238 -11.35 7.12 -25.03
N ASP A 239 -11.94 6.34 -24.15
CA ASP A 239 -13.37 6.40 -23.89
C ASP A 239 -13.76 7.77 -23.31
N SER A 240 -14.90 8.29 -23.77
CA SER A 240 -15.37 9.61 -23.36
C SER A 240 -15.60 9.74 -21.85
N SER A 241 -16.01 8.66 -21.20
CA SER A 241 -16.19 8.62 -19.74
C SER A 241 -14.86 8.74 -19.02
N VAL A 242 -13.84 7.99 -19.44
CA VAL A 242 -12.48 8.03 -18.89
C VAL A 242 -11.85 9.40 -19.06
N LEU A 243 -11.91 9.94 -20.29
CA LEU A 243 -11.38 11.28 -20.59
C LEU A 243 -12.10 12.38 -19.80
N THR A 244 -13.42 12.27 -19.62
CA THR A 244 -14.20 13.23 -18.82
C THR A 244 -13.75 13.24 -17.37
N TRP A 245 -13.60 12.07 -16.73
CA TRP A 245 -13.14 11.99 -15.37
C TRP A 245 -11.69 12.46 -15.20
N PHE A 246 -10.80 12.18 -16.16
CA PHE A 246 -9.45 12.75 -16.16
C PHE A 246 -9.45 14.26 -16.31
N ALA A 247 -10.30 14.82 -17.19
CA ALA A 247 -10.40 16.26 -17.37
C ALA A 247 -10.91 16.96 -16.10
N ILE A 248 -11.92 16.40 -15.43
CA ILE A 248 -12.39 16.88 -14.13
C ILE A 248 -11.27 16.83 -13.10
N GLY A 249 -10.60 15.68 -12.97
CA GLY A 249 -9.49 15.51 -12.02
C GLY A 249 -8.35 16.49 -12.28
N LEU A 250 -7.98 16.71 -13.54
CA LEU A 250 -6.93 17.67 -13.92
C LEU A 250 -7.34 19.11 -13.60
N ALA A 251 -8.59 19.50 -13.88
CA ALA A 251 -9.09 20.83 -13.54
C ALA A 251 -9.01 21.09 -12.02
N PHE A 252 -9.45 20.12 -11.22
CA PHE A 252 -9.34 20.20 -9.77
C PHE A 252 -7.89 20.13 -9.26
N LEU A 253 -6.99 19.41 -9.93
CA LEU A 253 -5.56 19.38 -9.59
C LEU A 253 -4.91 20.76 -9.80
N VAL A 254 -5.24 21.44 -10.91
CA VAL A 254 -4.77 22.81 -11.14
C VAL A 254 -5.33 23.75 -10.07
N ALA A 255 -6.64 23.64 -9.75
CA ALA A 255 -7.25 24.42 -8.69
C ALA A 255 -6.58 24.13 -7.32
N PHE A 256 -6.31 22.87 -7.02
CA PHE A 256 -5.60 22.46 -5.80
C PHE A 256 -4.21 23.10 -5.68
N ILE A 257 -3.39 23.04 -6.73
CA ILE A 257 -2.06 23.65 -6.74
C ILE A 257 -2.14 25.17 -6.48
N VAL A 258 -3.13 25.84 -7.08
CA VAL A 258 -3.32 27.30 -6.89
C VAL A 258 -3.78 27.64 -5.46
N VAL A 259 -4.71 26.84 -4.92
CA VAL A 259 -5.21 27.00 -3.55
C VAL A 259 -4.09 26.76 -2.55
N GLU A 260 -3.38 25.64 -2.69
CA GLU A 260 -2.30 25.22 -1.79
C GLU A 260 -1.12 26.19 -1.78
N ALA A 261 -0.79 26.76 -2.95
CA ALA A 261 0.26 27.77 -3.06
C ALA A 261 -0.07 29.10 -2.34
N LYS A 262 -1.37 29.38 -2.10
CA LYS A 262 -1.87 30.58 -1.42
C LYS A 262 -2.30 30.33 0.03
N ALA A 263 -2.48 29.07 0.40
CA ALA A 263 -2.93 28.68 1.74
C ALA A 263 -1.89 29.08 2.80
N LYS A 264 -2.36 29.63 3.91
CA LYS A 264 -1.49 29.96 5.07
C LYS A 264 -0.95 28.71 5.75
N ASP A 265 -1.73 27.64 5.69
CA ASP A 265 -1.43 26.38 6.32
C ASP A 265 -1.90 25.22 5.41
N PRO A 266 -1.12 24.96 4.33
CA PRO A 266 -1.50 24.04 3.29
C PRO A 266 -1.67 22.60 3.81
N MET A 267 -2.59 21.83 3.21
CA MET A 267 -2.83 20.41 3.53
C MET A 267 -1.64 19.55 3.11
N ILE A 268 -1.16 19.76 1.89
CA ILE A 268 0.06 19.16 1.35
C ILE A 268 1.09 20.27 1.14
N PRO A 269 1.99 20.53 2.10
CA PRO A 269 2.93 21.64 1.99
C PRO A 269 3.86 21.45 0.78
N LEU A 270 3.68 22.26 -0.26
CA LEU A 270 4.48 22.18 -1.51
C LEU A 270 5.97 22.43 -1.26
N ASP A 271 6.33 23.08 -0.14
CA ASP A 271 7.72 23.25 0.30
C ASP A 271 8.42 21.93 0.68
N LEU A 272 7.65 20.89 1.07
CA LEU A 272 8.21 19.56 1.30
C LEU A 272 8.86 18.98 0.01
N PHE A 273 8.30 19.27 -1.16
CA PHE A 273 8.87 18.81 -2.43
C PHE A 273 10.14 19.56 -2.84
N ARG A 274 10.44 20.71 -2.22
CA ARG A 274 11.74 21.38 -2.34
C ARG A 274 12.84 20.65 -1.55
N ASN A 275 12.44 19.86 -0.55
CA ASN A 275 13.37 18.95 0.11
C ASN A 275 13.68 17.78 -0.82
N ARG A 276 14.93 17.71 -1.29
CA ARG A 276 15.38 16.67 -2.23
C ARG A 276 15.16 15.26 -1.68
N THR A 277 15.36 15.04 -0.38
CA THR A 277 15.17 13.72 0.24
C THR A 277 13.71 13.30 0.17
N PHE A 278 12.78 14.22 0.49
CA PHE A 278 11.34 13.96 0.41
C PHE A 278 10.91 13.70 -1.03
N ALA A 279 11.24 14.59 -1.97
CA ALA A 279 10.84 14.46 -3.37
C ALA A 279 11.35 13.17 -4.01
N VAL A 280 12.64 12.85 -3.82
CA VAL A 280 13.23 11.62 -4.37
C VAL A 280 12.65 10.37 -3.71
N SER A 281 12.41 10.38 -2.39
CA SER A 281 11.77 9.25 -1.70
C SER A 281 10.34 9.02 -2.17
N THR A 282 9.59 10.09 -2.43
CA THR A 282 8.22 10.03 -2.96
C THR A 282 8.20 9.40 -4.36
N VAL A 283 9.06 9.86 -5.27
CA VAL A 283 9.20 9.28 -6.62
C VAL A 283 9.63 7.82 -6.55
N ALA A 284 10.65 7.51 -5.74
CA ALA A 284 11.15 6.15 -5.59
C ALA A 284 10.08 5.21 -5.02
N THR A 285 9.33 5.64 -4.02
CA THR A 285 8.25 4.86 -3.42
C THR A 285 7.11 4.63 -4.41
N PHE A 286 6.70 5.66 -5.15
CA PHE A 286 5.66 5.55 -6.18
C PHE A 286 6.01 4.44 -7.18
N PHE A 287 7.20 4.49 -7.78
CA PHE A 287 7.61 3.51 -8.78
C PHE A 287 7.94 2.13 -8.18
N ALA A 288 8.42 2.07 -6.94
CA ALA A 288 8.62 0.79 -6.27
C ALA A 288 7.28 0.04 -6.10
N VAL A 289 6.25 0.73 -5.59
CA VAL A 289 4.94 0.11 -5.36
C VAL A 289 4.23 -0.18 -6.68
N PHE A 290 4.32 0.71 -7.66
CA PHE A 290 3.88 0.45 -9.03
C PHE A 290 4.44 -0.89 -9.55
N GLY A 291 5.76 -1.11 -9.40
CA GLY A 291 6.43 -2.27 -9.97
C GLY A 291 5.98 -3.61 -9.38
N PHE A 292 5.81 -3.70 -8.06
CA PHE A 292 5.47 -4.97 -7.45
C PHE A 292 3.96 -5.23 -7.37
N SER A 293 3.10 -4.20 -7.44
CA SER A 293 1.65 -4.37 -7.37
C SER A 293 1.11 -5.27 -8.49
N ILE A 294 1.79 -5.28 -9.63
CA ILE A 294 1.50 -6.16 -10.76
C ILE A 294 1.53 -7.65 -10.33
N LEU A 295 2.57 -8.05 -9.58
CA LEU A 295 2.72 -9.44 -9.16
C LEU A 295 1.63 -9.87 -8.17
N ILE A 296 1.24 -9.00 -7.24
CA ILE A 296 0.26 -9.32 -6.20
C ILE A 296 -1.09 -9.72 -6.79
N ILE A 297 -1.49 -9.13 -7.91
CA ILE A 297 -2.79 -9.41 -8.54
C ILE A 297 -2.69 -10.50 -9.59
N PHE A 298 -1.68 -10.44 -10.46
CA PHE A 298 -1.62 -11.40 -11.56
C PHE A 298 -1.15 -12.79 -11.15
N LEU A 299 -0.37 -12.94 -10.06
CA LEU A 299 0.06 -14.27 -9.62
C LEU A 299 -1.09 -15.16 -9.12
N PRO A 300 -1.96 -14.71 -8.19
CA PRO A 300 -3.11 -15.51 -7.80
C PRO A 300 -4.03 -15.83 -8.98
N LEU A 301 -4.24 -14.86 -9.87
CA LEU A 301 -5.06 -15.04 -11.07
C LEU A 301 -4.44 -16.10 -12.00
N TRP A 302 -3.13 -16.08 -12.20
CA TRP A 302 -2.42 -17.08 -13.00
C TRP A 302 -2.53 -18.48 -12.41
N PHE A 303 -2.37 -18.64 -11.09
CA PHE A 303 -2.54 -19.93 -10.41
C PHE A 303 -3.98 -20.47 -10.58
N GLN A 304 -4.98 -19.61 -10.51
CA GLN A 304 -6.38 -20.01 -10.67
C GLN A 304 -6.67 -20.45 -12.11
N ILE A 305 -6.25 -19.66 -13.09
CA ILE A 305 -6.59 -19.89 -14.50
C ILE A 305 -5.71 -20.96 -15.12
N VAL A 306 -4.39 -20.88 -14.94
CA VAL A 306 -3.43 -21.75 -15.64
C VAL A 306 -3.21 -23.07 -14.90
N LYS A 307 -3.14 -23.03 -13.58
CA LYS A 307 -2.94 -24.24 -12.77
C LYS A 307 -4.24 -24.86 -12.26
N GLY A 308 -5.38 -24.18 -12.45
CA GLY A 308 -6.68 -24.69 -12.00
C GLY A 308 -6.84 -24.69 -10.47
N GLU A 309 -6.05 -23.91 -9.76
CA GLU A 309 -6.05 -23.87 -8.31
C GLU A 309 -7.27 -23.10 -7.78
N SER A 310 -7.76 -23.50 -6.63
CA SER A 310 -8.82 -22.75 -5.95
C SER A 310 -8.35 -21.35 -5.55
N THR A 311 -9.28 -20.44 -5.35
CA THR A 311 -8.98 -19.09 -4.86
C THR A 311 -8.18 -19.11 -3.55
N THR A 312 -8.52 -20.03 -2.64
CA THR A 312 -7.80 -20.21 -1.38
C THR A 312 -6.38 -20.75 -1.61
N ALA A 313 -6.22 -21.78 -2.45
CA ALA A 313 -4.93 -22.35 -2.77
C ALA A 313 -4.00 -21.34 -3.48
N SER A 314 -4.54 -20.54 -4.41
CA SER A 314 -3.78 -19.51 -5.13
C SER A 314 -3.23 -18.43 -4.16
N GLY A 315 -3.97 -18.10 -3.10
CA GLY A 315 -3.52 -17.22 -2.04
C GLY A 315 -2.34 -17.79 -1.24
N TYR A 316 -2.29 -19.11 -1.03
CA TYR A 316 -1.15 -19.75 -0.38
C TYR A 316 0.07 -19.89 -1.29
N LEU A 317 -0.13 -20.07 -2.57
CA LEU A 317 0.97 -20.23 -3.53
C LEU A 317 1.84 -18.97 -3.67
N ILE A 318 1.37 -17.80 -3.22
CA ILE A 318 2.20 -16.59 -3.13
C ILE A 318 3.06 -16.53 -1.84
N PHE A 319 3.05 -17.57 -1.01
CA PHE A 319 3.79 -17.62 0.25
C PHE A 319 5.32 -17.38 0.12
N PRO A 320 6.03 -17.87 -0.91
CA PRO A 320 7.43 -17.55 -1.10
C PRO A 320 7.71 -16.04 -1.24
N PHE A 321 6.82 -15.31 -1.93
CA PHE A 321 6.90 -13.85 -2.02
C PHE A 321 6.74 -13.19 -0.65
N LEU A 322 5.76 -13.65 0.15
CA LEU A 322 5.49 -13.11 1.48
C LEU A 322 6.64 -13.40 2.46
N ILE A 323 7.25 -14.59 2.41
CA ILE A 323 8.45 -14.90 3.20
C ILE A 323 9.57 -13.93 2.86
N GLY A 324 9.85 -13.74 1.56
CA GLY A 324 10.85 -12.79 1.11
C GLY A 324 10.60 -11.37 1.61
N LEU A 325 9.35 -10.90 1.48
CA LEU A 325 8.91 -9.58 1.92
C LEU A 325 9.06 -9.40 3.44
N ILE A 326 8.54 -10.33 4.25
CA ILE A 326 8.58 -10.25 5.71
C ILE A 326 10.02 -10.27 6.20
N PHE A 327 10.80 -11.28 5.74
CA PHE A 327 12.19 -11.45 6.15
C PHE A 327 13.01 -10.20 5.79
N SER A 328 12.95 -9.75 4.55
CA SER A 328 13.75 -8.60 4.10
C SER A 328 13.31 -7.28 4.73
N SER A 329 12.02 -7.08 5.00
CA SER A 329 11.52 -5.88 5.68
C SER A 329 12.07 -5.80 7.10
N VAL A 330 11.99 -6.89 7.87
CA VAL A 330 12.52 -6.94 9.23
C VAL A 330 14.05 -6.84 9.22
N ALA A 331 14.72 -7.60 8.35
CA ALA A 331 16.18 -7.58 8.24
C ALA A 331 16.70 -6.19 7.84
N ALA A 332 16.08 -5.54 6.85
CA ALA A 332 16.45 -4.19 6.42
C ALA A 332 16.24 -3.17 7.53
N GLY A 333 15.12 -3.25 8.26
CA GLY A 333 14.84 -2.39 9.40
C GLY A 333 15.90 -2.53 10.51
N LEU A 334 16.28 -3.77 10.85
CA LEU A 334 17.34 -4.04 11.84
C LEU A 334 18.73 -3.58 11.37
N LEU A 335 19.07 -3.85 10.11
CA LEU A 335 20.35 -3.46 9.53
C LEU A 335 20.48 -1.93 9.46
N VAL A 336 19.45 -1.21 9.05
CA VAL A 336 19.45 0.26 9.05
C VAL A 336 19.60 0.81 10.46
N SER A 337 18.88 0.26 11.44
CA SER A 337 19.00 0.70 12.83
C SER A 337 20.40 0.50 13.41
N ARG A 338 21.14 -0.55 12.96
CA ARG A 338 22.51 -0.84 13.43
C ARG A 338 23.58 -0.08 12.67
N THR A 339 23.42 0.08 11.35
CA THR A 339 24.48 0.60 10.46
C THR A 339 24.28 2.06 10.07
N GLY A 340 23.06 2.56 10.14
CA GLY A 340 22.66 3.87 9.61
C GLY A 340 22.66 3.93 8.06
N ARG A 341 23.09 2.88 7.37
CA ARG A 341 23.27 2.84 5.90
C ARG A 341 22.00 2.37 5.21
N TYR A 342 21.08 3.29 4.93
CA TYR A 342 19.81 2.97 4.29
C TYR A 342 19.87 2.94 2.76
N LYS A 343 20.74 3.76 2.14
CA LYS A 343 20.83 3.88 0.67
C LYS A 343 21.28 2.58 0.01
N VAL A 344 22.29 1.92 0.57
CA VAL A 344 22.80 0.63 0.04
C VAL A 344 21.71 -0.44 0.15
N LEU A 345 21.01 -0.53 1.28
CA LEU A 345 19.96 -1.53 1.50
C LEU A 345 18.77 -1.33 0.55
N LEU A 346 18.35 -0.07 0.32
CA LEU A 346 17.34 0.24 -0.70
C LEU A 346 17.82 -0.12 -2.11
N GLY A 347 19.06 0.24 -2.47
CA GLY A 347 19.63 -0.10 -3.79
C GLY A 347 19.64 -1.60 -4.04
N VAL A 348 20.11 -2.38 -3.06
CA VAL A 348 20.09 -3.85 -3.14
C VAL A 348 18.64 -4.36 -3.24
N GLY A 349 17.71 -3.82 -2.44
CA GLY A 349 16.29 -4.15 -2.53
C GLY A 349 15.73 -3.89 -3.93
N MET A 350 16.00 -2.73 -4.54
CA MET A 350 15.53 -2.43 -5.89
C MET A 350 16.09 -3.37 -6.95
N ILE A 351 17.36 -3.80 -6.81
CA ILE A 351 17.95 -4.81 -7.71
C ILE A 351 17.22 -6.15 -7.56
N PHE A 352 17.03 -6.65 -6.33
CA PHE A 352 16.29 -7.88 -6.10
C PHE A 352 14.85 -7.79 -6.64
N MET A 353 14.16 -6.67 -6.41
CA MET A 353 12.83 -6.45 -6.94
C MET A 353 12.83 -6.48 -8.46
N GLY A 354 13.73 -5.71 -9.10
CA GLY A 354 13.84 -5.65 -10.56
C GLY A 354 14.17 -7.02 -11.18
N VAL A 355 15.11 -7.77 -10.58
CA VAL A 355 15.46 -9.13 -11.03
C VAL A 355 14.29 -10.09 -10.84
N GLY A 356 13.64 -10.09 -9.66
CA GLY A 356 12.48 -10.93 -9.38
C GLY A 356 11.35 -10.66 -10.37
N VAL A 357 10.99 -9.40 -10.58
CA VAL A 357 9.97 -9.00 -11.55
C VAL A 357 10.39 -9.38 -12.99
N PHE A 358 11.65 -9.15 -13.38
CA PHE A 358 12.18 -9.53 -14.70
C PHE A 358 12.04 -11.03 -14.98
N LEU A 359 12.29 -11.88 -14.00
CA LEU A 359 12.17 -13.34 -14.17
C LEU A 359 10.75 -13.77 -14.57
N PHE A 360 9.71 -13.06 -14.10
CA PHE A 360 8.33 -13.28 -14.52
C PHE A 360 8.06 -12.91 -16.00
N GLY A 361 8.96 -12.19 -16.67
CA GLY A 361 8.93 -12.04 -18.12
C GLY A 361 9.10 -13.38 -18.89
N ASN A 362 9.57 -14.43 -18.23
CA ASN A 362 9.68 -15.77 -18.77
C ASN A 362 8.48 -16.67 -18.43
N LEU A 363 7.40 -16.12 -17.89
CA LEU A 363 6.22 -16.89 -17.50
C LEU A 363 5.55 -17.53 -18.73
N ARG A 364 5.28 -18.85 -18.63
CA ARG A 364 4.61 -19.66 -19.65
C ARG A 364 3.58 -20.56 -18.99
N GLY A 365 2.66 -21.12 -19.77
CA GLY A 365 1.64 -22.04 -19.27
C GLY A 365 2.20 -23.31 -18.60
N ASP A 366 3.34 -23.78 -19.08
CA ASP A 366 4.05 -24.94 -18.56
C ASP A 366 5.01 -24.64 -17.39
N THR A 367 5.21 -23.36 -17.03
CA THR A 367 6.13 -22.97 -15.93
C THR A 367 5.79 -23.74 -14.65
N GLY A 368 6.78 -24.47 -14.13
CA GLY A 368 6.65 -25.25 -12.89
C GLY A 368 6.66 -24.38 -11.63
N PHE A 369 6.24 -24.96 -10.50
CA PHE A 369 6.22 -24.26 -9.22
C PHE A 369 7.62 -23.88 -8.73
N GLY A 370 8.63 -24.75 -8.91
CA GLY A 370 10.00 -24.49 -8.42
C GLY A 370 10.61 -23.18 -8.92
N PRO A 371 10.65 -22.89 -10.24
CA PRO A 371 11.07 -21.58 -10.74
C PRO A 371 10.24 -20.43 -10.19
N LEU A 372 8.91 -20.57 -10.11
CA LEU A 372 8.01 -19.54 -9.59
C LEU A 372 8.29 -19.19 -8.13
N ASP A 373 8.52 -20.21 -7.29
CA ASP A 373 8.85 -20.01 -5.87
C ASP A 373 10.13 -19.18 -5.72
N ILE A 374 11.15 -19.45 -6.53
CA ILE A 374 12.41 -18.70 -6.53
C ILE A 374 12.18 -17.26 -6.99
N TRP A 375 11.44 -17.05 -8.10
CA TRP A 375 11.16 -15.72 -8.63
C TRP A 375 10.36 -14.88 -7.63
N MET A 376 9.35 -15.47 -7.01
CA MET A 376 8.55 -14.86 -5.95
C MET A 376 9.39 -14.48 -4.74
N LEU A 377 10.25 -15.39 -4.27
CA LEU A 377 11.14 -15.13 -3.14
C LEU A 377 12.08 -13.96 -3.43
N ILE A 378 12.70 -13.93 -4.61
CA ILE A 378 13.61 -12.86 -5.03
C ILE A 378 12.86 -11.52 -5.09
N ALA A 379 11.67 -11.47 -5.71
CA ALA A 379 10.86 -10.28 -5.78
C ALA A 379 10.47 -9.78 -4.38
N GLY A 380 10.02 -10.69 -3.50
CA GLY A 380 9.66 -10.38 -2.11
C GLY A 380 10.83 -9.82 -1.31
N LEU A 381 12.04 -10.41 -1.46
CA LEU A 381 13.26 -9.89 -0.85
C LEU A 381 13.56 -8.44 -1.27
N GLY A 382 13.18 -8.07 -2.49
CA GLY A 382 13.34 -6.72 -3.01
C GLY A 382 12.33 -5.72 -2.46
N VAL A 383 11.09 -6.15 -2.25
CA VAL A 383 9.99 -5.26 -1.81
C VAL A 383 10.11 -4.89 -0.33
N GLY A 384 10.54 -5.81 0.55
CA GLY A 384 10.57 -5.58 1.99
C GLY A 384 11.29 -4.31 2.44
N PRO A 385 12.52 -4.01 1.97
CA PRO A 385 13.22 -2.79 2.33
C PRO A 385 12.46 -1.51 2.00
N THR A 386 11.65 -1.49 0.94
CA THR A 386 10.90 -0.32 0.51
C THR A 386 9.80 0.07 1.50
N MET A 387 9.18 -0.93 2.15
CA MET A 387 8.11 -0.71 3.11
C MET A 387 8.59 0.03 4.36
N ALA A 388 9.76 -0.33 4.87
CA ALA A 388 10.30 0.20 6.11
C ALA A 388 11.13 1.48 5.89
N ILE A 389 12.01 1.47 4.90
CA ILE A 389 13.12 2.44 4.83
C ILE A 389 12.67 3.79 4.26
N PHE A 390 11.82 3.86 3.23
CA PHE A 390 11.39 5.15 2.68
C PHE A 390 10.69 6.02 3.70
N THR A 391 9.83 5.45 4.52
CA THR A 391 9.16 6.16 5.61
C THR A 391 10.17 6.67 6.64
N LEU A 392 11.15 5.83 7.01
CA LEU A 392 12.23 6.19 7.92
C LEU A 392 13.02 7.40 7.42
N ILE A 393 13.43 7.39 6.14
CA ILE A 393 14.21 8.46 5.52
C ILE A 393 13.47 9.77 5.56
N VAL A 394 12.20 9.77 5.15
CA VAL A 394 11.34 10.95 5.16
C VAL A 394 11.19 11.48 6.58
N GLN A 395 10.87 10.61 7.54
CA GLN A 395 10.73 10.98 8.94
C GLN A 395 12.04 11.46 9.61
N ASN A 396 13.20 11.05 9.10
CA ASN A 396 14.50 11.52 9.58
C ASN A 396 14.84 12.94 9.09
N ASP A 397 14.30 13.34 7.94
CA ASP A 397 14.67 14.59 7.25
C ASP A 397 13.67 15.73 7.45
N VAL A 398 12.42 15.41 7.81
CA VAL A 398 11.38 16.43 8.06
C VAL A 398 11.35 16.89 9.52
N PRO A 399 10.84 18.13 9.81
CA PRO A 399 10.57 18.59 11.16
C PRO A 399 9.54 17.70 11.87
N PHE A 400 9.68 17.59 13.20
CA PHE A 400 8.82 16.75 14.02
C PHE A 400 7.33 17.13 13.92
N GLU A 401 7.04 18.42 13.83
CA GLU A 401 5.70 19.00 13.71
C GLU A 401 4.97 18.59 12.44
N ARG A 402 5.70 18.12 11.41
CA ARG A 402 5.16 17.73 10.11
C ARG A 402 5.30 16.23 9.83
N LEU A 403 5.61 15.42 10.85
CA LEU A 403 5.79 13.97 10.67
C LEU A 403 4.53 13.28 10.14
N GLY A 404 3.36 13.65 10.66
CA GLY A 404 2.09 13.10 10.22
C GLY A 404 1.79 13.45 8.78
N THR A 405 1.89 14.74 8.44
CA THR A 405 1.69 15.23 7.07
C THR A 405 2.65 14.55 6.09
N ALA A 406 3.96 14.57 6.35
CA ALA A 406 4.95 13.98 5.45
C ALA A 406 4.80 12.45 5.30
N THR A 407 4.41 11.75 6.37
CA THR A 407 4.17 10.30 6.35
C THR A 407 2.91 9.96 5.57
N SER A 408 1.84 10.76 5.71
CA SER A 408 0.61 10.56 4.97
C SER A 408 0.78 10.91 3.49
N ASP A 409 1.51 11.97 3.16
CA ASP A 409 1.81 12.30 1.76
C ASP A 409 2.59 11.18 1.08
N LEU A 410 3.63 10.64 1.74
CA LEU A 410 4.35 9.47 1.21
C LEU A 410 3.43 8.27 1.01
N THR A 411 2.49 8.05 1.94
CA THR A 411 1.50 6.95 1.86
C THR A 411 0.51 7.19 0.72
N LEU A 412 0.08 8.43 0.50
CA LEU A 412 -0.74 8.83 -0.65
C LEU A 412 -0.07 8.46 -1.97
N PHE A 413 1.19 8.87 -2.16
CA PHE A 413 1.91 8.56 -3.40
C PHE A 413 2.15 7.05 -3.59
N ARG A 414 2.31 6.31 -2.49
CA ARG A 414 2.33 4.84 -2.51
C ARG A 414 1.00 4.28 -3.04
N GLN A 415 -0.11 4.77 -2.53
CA GLN A 415 -1.45 4.32 -2.94
C GLN A 415 -1.75 4.66 -4.41
N ILE A 416 -1.42 5.88 -4.84
CA ILE A 416 -1.56 6.29 -6.25
C ILE A 416 -0.65 5.42 -7.15
N GLY A 417 0.58 5.13 -6.71
CA GLY A 417 1.51 4.25 -7.44
C GLY A 417 0.93 2.84 -7.65
N THR A 418 0.28 2.29 -6.62
CA THR A 418 -0.44 1.01 -6.73
C THR A 418 -1.54 1.09 -7.78
N SER A 419 -2.43 2.09 -7.68
CA SER A 419 -3.58 2.23 -8.59
C SER A 419 -3.14 2.41 -10.04
N VAL A 420 -2.19 3.32 -10.30
CA VAL A 420 -1.66 3.56 -11.65
C VAL A 420 -0.96 2.31 -12.19
N GLY A 421 -0.16 1.64 -11.34
CA GLY A 421 0.55 0.42 -11.73
C GLY A 421 -0.38 -0.70 -12.17
N LEU A 422 -1.45 -0.91 -11.40
CA LEU A 422 -2.47 -1.91 -11.71
C LEU A 422 -3.22 -1.60 -13.00
N THR A 423 -3.73 -0.37 -13.13
CA THR A 423 -4.48 0.02 -14.33
C THR A 423 -3.65 -0.12 -15.59
N MET A 424 -2.39 0.34 -15.57
CA MET A 424 -1.49 0.19 -16.73
C MET A 424 -1.19 -1.28 -17.03
N ALA A 425 -0.99 -2.10 -15.99
CA ALA A 425 -0.73 -3.51 -16.17
C ALA A 425 -1.94 -4.26 -16.73
N PHE A 426 -3.16 -3.97 -16.25
CA PHE A 426 -4.40 -4.52 -16.83
C PHE A 426 -4.63 -4.08 -18.27
N THR A 427 -4.31 -2.83 -18.59
CA THR A 427 -4.40 -2.33 -19.99
C THR A 427 -3.48 -3.15 -20.90
N LEU A 428 -2.20 -3.26 -20.56
CA LEU A 428 -1.26 -4.04 -21.37
C LEU A 428 -1.63 -5.52 -21.43
N PHE A 429 -2.12 -6.09 -20.33
CA PHE A 429 -2.60 -7.46 -20.29
C PHE A 429 -3.74 -7.66 -21.30
N ARG A 430 -4.74 -6.78 -21.32
CA ARG A 430 -5.87 -6.84 -22.27
C ARG A 430 -5.42 -6.65 -23.72
N GLU A 431 -4.51 -5.71 -23.97
CA GLU A 431 -3.99 -5.46 -25.32
C GLU A 431 -3.19 -6.66 -25.87
N ASN A 432 -2.57 -7.44 -24.98
CA ASN A 432 -1.81 -8.63 -25.37
C ASN A 432 -2.65 -9.92 -25.33
N LEU A 433 -3.75 -9.97 -24.57
CA LEU A 433 -4.67 -11.12 -24.54
C LEU A 433 -5.80 -10.91 -25.55
N THR A 434 -5.47 -10.88 -26.82
CA THR A 434 -6.43 -10.78 -27.93
C THR A 434 -6.75 -12.16 -28.49
N TRP A 435 -7.88 -12.25 -29.22
CA TRP A 435 -8.17 -13.53 -29.91
C TRP A 435 -7.06 -13.94 -30.88
N THR A 436 -6.42 -12.99 -31.54
CA THR A 436 -5.28 -13.28 -32.43
C THR A 436 -4.14 -13.94 -31.66
N SER A 437 -3.74 -13.40 -30.51
CA SER A 437 -2.66 -13.97 -29.69
C SER A 437 -3.04 -15.34 -29.12
N ILE A 438 -4.30 -15.53 -28.74
CA ILE A 438 -4.82 -16.84 -28.28
C ILE A 438 -4.83 -17.84 -29.44
N HIS A 439 -5.34 -17.46 -30.61
CA HIS A 439 -5.36 -18.29 -31.81
C HIS A 439 -3.96 -18.75 -32.21
N ASP A 440 -3.00 -17.83 -32.29
CA ASP A 440 -1.62 -18.13 -32.67
C ASP A 440 -0.95 -19.09 -31.67
N SER A 441 -1.20 -18.90 -30.38
CA SER A 441 -0.71 -19.80 -29.32
C SER A 441 -1.38 -21.20 -29.40
N ILE A 442 -2.67 -21.28 -29.73
CA ILE A 442 -3.37 -22.55 -29.95
C ILE A 442 -2.79 -23.25 -31.17
N VAL A 443 -2.59 -22.53 -32.28
CA VAL A 443 -1.98 -23.09 -33.51
C VAL A 443 -0.56 -23.61 -33.22
N ALA A 444 0.24 -22.90 -32.43
CA ALA A 444 1.57 -23.34 -32.02
C ALA A 444 1.54 -24.60 -31.12
N ALA A 445 0.48 -24.80 -30.36
CA ALA A 445 0.27 -25.97 -29.49
C ALA A 445 -0.36 -27.17 -30.18
N LEU A 446 -0.75 -27.06 -31.47
CA LEU A 446 -1.35 -28.17 -32.20
C LEU A 446 -0.34 -29.31 -32.39
N PRO A 447 -0.78 -30.59 -32.27
CA PRO A 447 0.03 -31.73 -32.59
C PRO A 447 0.47 -31.72 -34.08
N ALA A 448 1.64 -32.30 -34.37
CA ALA A 448 2.15 -32.42 -35.74
C ALA A 448 1.13 -33.10 -36.66
N GLY A 449 0.80 -32.45 -37.79
CA GLY A 449 -0.16 -32.94 -38.77
C GLY A 449 -1.62 -32.51 -38.59
N VAL A 450 -1.93 -31.77 -37.55
CA VAL A 450 -3.27 -31.14 -37.38
C VAL A 450 -3.26 -29.78 -38.09
N PRO A 451 -4.18 -29.53 -39.06
CA PRO A 451 -4.22 -28.27 -39.79
C PRO A 451 -4.63 -27.08 -38.88
N ALA A 452 -3.99 -25.95 -39.07
CA ALA A 452 -4.35 -24.69 -38.36
C ALA A 452 -5.80 -24.25 -38.65
N SER A 453 -6.38 -24.69 -39.78
CA SER A 453 -7.79 -24.45 -40.13
C SER A 453 -8.81 -25.03 -39.15
N ASN A 454 -8.37 -25.93 -38.27
CA ASN A 454 -9.22 -26.50 -37.23
C ASN A 454 -9.43 -25.56 -36.05
N VAL A 455 -8.63 -24.48 -35.94
CA VAL A 455 -8.80 -23.44 -34.93
C VAL A 455 -9.76 -22.40 -35.48
N PRO A 456 -10.84 -22.03 -34.77
CA PRO A 456 -11.77 -21.02 -35.23
C PRO A 456 -11.07 -19.67 -35.46
N THR A 457 -11.35 -19.01 -36.56
CA THR A 457 -10.81 -17.67 -36.88
C THR A 457 -11.54 -16.55 -36.13
N VAL A 458 -12.74 -16.85 -35.63
CA VAL A 458 -13.55 -15.92 -34.83
C VAL A 458 -13.58 -16.40 -33.40
N ALA A 459 -13.42 -15.47 -32.46
CA ALA A 459 -13.45 -15.77 -31.03
C ALA A 459 -14.77 -16.43 -30.62
N PRO A 460 -14.74 -17.66 -30.08
CA PRO A 460 -15.90 -18.22 -29.41
C PRO A 460 -16.31 -17.34 -28.23
N ALA A 461 -17.61 -17.22 -27.97
CA ALA A 461 -18.13 -16.39 -26.88
C ALA A 461 -17.54 -16.73 -25.48
N VAL A 462 -17.06 -17.96 -25.32
CA VAL A 462 -16.39 -18.47 -24.11
C VAL A 462 -15.02 -17.79 -23.88
N PHE A 463 -14.41 -17.18 -24.89
CA PHE A 463 -13.07 -16.58 -24.80
C PHE A 463 -13.08 -15.05 -24.66
N ASP A 464 -14.16 -14.47 -24.18
CA ASP A 464 -14.15 -13.06 -23.82
C ASP A 464 -13.20 -12.82 -22.62
N PRO A 465 -12.08 -12.10 -22.80
CA PRO A 465 -11.11 -11.84 -21.73
C PRO A 465 -11.74 -11.21 -20.47
N ASN A 466 -12.78 -10.39 -20.64
CA ASN A 466 -13.45 -9.74 -19.52
C ASN A 466 -14.27 -10.74 -18.69
N GLN A 467 -14.90 -11.71 -19.35
CA GLN A 467 -15.62 -12.78 -18.66
C GLN A 467 -14.67 -13.78 -17.98
N LEU A 468 -13.54 -14.10 -18.61
CA LEU A 468 -12.55 -15.01 -18.05
C LEU A 468 -11.93 -14.49 -16.77
N ILE A 469 -11.69 -13.18 -16.67
CA ILE A 469 -11.17 -12.53 -15.46
C ILE A 469 -12.22 -12.52 -14.34
N SER A 470 -13.50 -12.33 -14.69
CA SER A 470 -14.60 -12.24 -13.72
C SER A 470 -15.04 -13.60 -13.15
N VAL A 471 -14.88 -14.69 -13.92
CA VAL A 471 -15.44 -16.02 -13.58
C VAL A 471 -14.46 -16.87 -12.73
N GLY A 472 -13.22 -16.44 -12.53
CA GLY A 472 -12.20 -17.08 -11.69
C GLY A 472 -12.36 -18.59 -11.51
N GLY A 473 -11.60 -19.41 -12.22
CA GLY A 473 -11.53 -20.86 -11.99
C GLY A 473 -12.47 -21.77 -12.82
N SER A 474 -13.47 -21.25 -13.53
CA SER A 474 -14.32 -22.06 -14.42
C SER A 474 -13.78 -22.25 -15.85
N VAL A 475 -12.56 -21.78 -16.11
CA VAL A 475 -11.97 -21.85 -17.45
C VAL A 475 -11.74 -23.30 -17.89
N SER A 476 -11.44 -24.21 -16.96
CA SER A 476 -11.29 -25.63 -17.27
C SER A 476 -12.57 -26.27 -17.85
N ASN A 477 -13.74 -25.83 -17.40
CA ASN A 477 -15.01 -26.30 -17.91
C ASN A 477 -15.31 -25.74 -19.33
N ALA A 478 -14.82 -24.52 -19.61
CA ALA A 478 -14.94 -23.91 -20.92
C ALA A 478 -14.19 -24.70 -21.99
N PHE A 479 -13.10 -25.36 -21.62
CA PHE A 479 -12.29 -26.19 -22.54
C PHE A 479 -12.72 -27.67 -22.61
N ALA A 480 -13.66 -28.11 -21.78
CA ALA A 480 -14.08 -29.51 -21.74
C ALA A 480 -14.56 -30.08 -23.13
N HIS A 481 -15.00 -29.19 -24.02
CA HIS A 481 -15.49 -29.52 -25.35
C HIS A 481 -14.44 -29.32 -26.46
N TYR A 482 -13.22 -28.88 -26.13
CA TYR A 482 -12.14 -28.61 -27.09
C TYR A 482 -10.97 -29.58 -26.89
N PRO A 483 -10.15 -29.84 -27.93
CA PRO A 483 -8.93 -30.61 -27.78
C PRO A 483 -7.98 -30.03 -26.72
N PRO A 484 -7.18 -30.86 -26.01
CA PRO A 484 -6.26 -30.38 -24.95
C PRO A 484 -5.28 -29.30 -25.41
N SER A 485 -4.91 -29.30 -26.71
CA SER A 485 -4.05 -28.24 -27.29
C SER A 485 -4.65 -26.83 -27.21
N PHE A 486 -5.98 -26.72 -27.20
CA PHE A 486 -6.66 -25.43 -27.03
C PHE A 486 -6.42 -24.85 -25.62
N ALA A 487 -6.54 -25.68 -24.59
CA ALA A 487 -6.25 -25.28 -23.22
C ALA A 487 -4.78 -24.89 -23.08
N THR A 488 -3.85 -25.68 -23.61
CA THR A 488 -2.42 -25.40 -23.58
C THR A 488 -2.11 -24.05 -24.24
N GLY A 489 -2.60 -23.86 -25.47
CA GLY A 489 -2.37 -22.60 -26.20
C GLY A 489 -2.98 -21.39 -25.52
N PHE A 490 -4.17 -21.54 -24.93
CA PHE A 490 -4.77 -20.45 -24.12
C PHE A 490 -3.92 -20.13 -22.89
N TYR A 491 -3.47 -21.14 -22.14
CA TYR A 491 -2.63 -20.91 -20.95
C TYR A 491 -1.31 -20.24 -21.29
N ASP A 492 -0.72 -20.56 -22.45
CA ASP A 492 0.47 -19.89 -22.96
C ASP A 492 0.19 -18.43 -23.33
N ALA A 493 -0.89 -18.15 -24.07
CA ALA A 493 -1.29 -16.78 -24.42
C ALA A 493 -1.55 -15.95 -23.17
N PHE A 494 -2.26 -16.51 -22.19
CA PHE A 494 -2.55 -15.87 -20.91
C PHE A 494 -1.27 -15.54 -20.13
N SER A 495 -0.35 -16.51 -20.05
CA SER A 495 0.95 -16.34 -19.38
C SER A 495 1.81 -15.30 -20.06
N LEU A 496 1.84 -15.28 -21.41
CA LEU A 496 2.55 -14.29 -22.21
C LEU A 496 1.99 -12.87 -22.02
N ALA A 497 0.67 -12.73 -21.95
CA ALA A 497 0.04 -11.43 -21.71
C ALA A 497 0.43 -10.87 -20.33
N ILE A 498 0.51 -11.71 -19.29
CA ILE A 498 1.06 -11.32 -17.98
C ILE A 498 2.54 -10.97 -18.10
N ALA A 499 3.34 -11.81 -18.76
CA ALA A 499 4.78 -11.58 -18.93
C ALA A 499 5.08 -10.25 -19.64
N HIS A 500 4.27 -9.85 -20.62
CA HIS A 500 4.38 -8.53 -21.25
C HIS A 500 4.04 -7.40 -20.29
N SER A 501 3.00 -7.55 -19.47
CA SER A 501 2.62 -6.54 -18.48
C SER A 501 3.69 -6.35 -17.39
N VAL A 502 4.41 -7.39 -17.05
CA VAL A 502 5.50 -7.37 -16.05
C VAL A 502 6.65 -6.44 -16.45
N TRP A 503 6.89 -6.19 -17.75
CA TRP A 503 7.94 -5.26 -18.19
C TRP A 503 7.74 -3.83 -17.70
N LEU A 504 6.48 -3.41 -17.47
CA LEU A 504 6.22 -2.14 -16.77
C LEU A 504 6.78 -2.16 -15.35
N GLY A 505 6.67 -3.28 -14.66
CA GLY A 505 7.23 -3.45 -13.32
C GLY A 505 8.77 -3.40 -13.31
N VAL A 506 9.41 -3.97 -14.34
CA VAL A 506 10.87 -3.89 -14.53
C VAL A 506 11.30 -2.43 -14.73
N LEU A 507 10.60 -1.72 -15.63
CA LEU A 507 10.88 -0.29 -15.89
C LEU A 507 10.68 0.55 -14.62
N ALA A 508 9.59 0.34 -13.90
CA ALA A 508 9.30 1.04 -12.65
C ALA A 508 10.38 0.76 -11.58
N SER A 509 10.82 -0.50 -11.46
CA SER A 509 11.92 -0.88 -10.56
C SER A 509 13.23 -0.17 -10.93
N ALA A 510 13.53 -0.06 -12.22
CA ALA A 510 14.71 0.66 -12.70
C ALA A 510 14.63 2.17 -12.39
N ILE A 511 13.47 2.81 -12.61
CA ILE A 511 13.25 4.22 -12.26
C ILE A 511 13.40 4.41 -10.75
N SER A 512 12.80 3.53 -9.93
CA SER A 512 12.94 3.58 -8.48
C SER A 512 14.41 3.42 -8.05
N PHE A 513 15.15 2.50 -8.67
CA PHE A 513 16.60 2.33 -8.42
C PHE A 513 17.39 3.58 -8.72
N VAL A 514 17.17 4.20 -9.88
CA VAL A 514 17.84 5.47 -10.27
C VAL A 514 17.49 6.58 -9.27
N ALA A 515 16.23 6.67 -8.84
CA ALA A 515 15.82 7.62 -7.80
C ALA A 515 16.55 7.36 -6.47
N VAL A 516 16.70 6.09 -6.06
CA VAL A 516 17.47 5.73 -4.86
C VAL A 516 18.95 6.13 -4.98
N LEU A 517 19.56 6.01 -6.16
CA LEU A 517 20.92 6.47 -6.39
C LEU A 517 21.06 8.00 -6.21
N ALA A 518 20.01 8.76 -6.52
CA ALA A 518 19.96 10.21 -6.34
C ALA A 518 19.76 10.64 -4.88
N LEU A 519 19.40 9.74 -3.94
CA LEU A 519 19.30 10.03 -2.51
C LEU A 519 20.68 10.38 -1.93
N LYS A 520 20.72 11.44 -1.11
CA LYS A 520 21.86 11.73 -0.26
C LYS A 520 21.70 11.02 1.06
N GLU A 521 22.65 10.15 1.40
CA GLU A 521 22.65 9.50 2.71
C GLU A 521 22.94 10.51 3.81
N ARG A 522 22.07 10.57 4.80
CA ARG A 522 22.20 11.42 5.99
C ARG A 522 22.24 10.53 7.23
N PRO A 523 23.09 10.85 8.22
CA PRO A 523 23.12 10.08 9.46
C PRO A 523 21.73 10.09 10.13
N LEU A 524 21.35 8.95 10.67
CA LEU A 524 20.10 8.85 11.44
C LEU A 524 20.27 9.60 12.77
N ARG A 525 19.29 10.41 13.13
CA ARG A 525 19.27 11.15 14.38
C ARG A 525 19.10 10.17 15.53
N THR A 526 19.98 10.26 16.55
CA THR A 526 19.95 9.40 17.74
C THR A 526 19.17 9.99 18.90
N HIS A 527 18.86 11.29 18.85
CA HIS A 527 18.14 12.00 19.91
C HIS A 527 17.01 12.84 19.34
N PHE A 528 15.88 12.93 20.07
CA PHE A 528 14.74 13.77 19.68
C PHE A 528 15.05 15.28 19.79
N HIS A 529 16.01 15.69 20.67
CA HIS A 529 16.23 17.08 21.11
C HIS A 529 17.53 17.72 20.64
N ALA A 530 18.38 17.05 19.87
CA ALA A 530 19.68 17.60 19.48
C ALA A 530 19.57 18.94 18.70
N ASP A 531 18.49 19.12 17.90
CA ASP A 531 18.27 20.34 17.12
C ASP A 531 17.71 21.50 17.95
N GLN A 532 16.99 21.24 19.04
CA GLN A 532 16.46 22.29 19.94
C GLN A 532 17.56 22.85 20.80
N ALA A 533 18.47 22.03 21.32
CA ALA A 533 19.62 22.47 22.07
C ALA A 533 20.60 23.29 21.21
N ALA A 534 20.79 22.89 19.94
CA ALA A 534 21.65 23.61 19.01
C ALA A 534 21.05 24.97 18.56
N ARG A 535 19.73 25.06 18.38
CA ARG A 535 19.03 26.31 18.04
C ARG A 535 18.86 27.24 19.24
N ALA A 536 18.77 26.69 20.46
CA ALA A 536 18.67 27.49 21.70
C ALA A 536 20.03 28.02 22.21
N GLY A 537 21.14 27.75 21.52
CA GLY A 537 22.48 28.20 21.93
C GLY A 537 22.94 27.63 23.28
N VAL A 538 22.24 26.64 23.82
CA VAL A 538 22.61 25.96 25.07
C VAL A 538 23.78 25.03 24.76
N ARG A 539 24.98 25.42 25.21
CA ARG A 539 26.14 24.52 25.27
C ARG A 539 25.75 23.36 26.17
N THR A 540 25.54 22.16 25.58
CA THR A 540 25.45 20.93 26.35
C THR A 540 26.78 20.74 27.07
N VAL A 541 26.77 20.92 28.38
CA VAL A 541 27.90 20.50 29.21
C VAL A 541 27.99 18.98 29.09
N PRO A 542 29.12 18.39 28.66
CA PRO A 542 29.28 16.96 28.68
C PRO A 542 29.06 16.50 30.13
N SER A 543 28.20 15.54 30.34
CA SER A 543 28.04 14.85 31.61
C SER A 543 29.38 14.19 31.95
N GLY A 544 30.18 14.90 32.72
CA GLY A 544 31.45 14.42 33.21
C GLY A 544 31.24 13.19 34.05
N SER A 545 31.93 12.13 33.69
CA SER A 545 32.16 10.97 34.51
C SER A 545 32.62 11.42 35.89
N GLY A 546 31.77 11.28 36.90
CA GLY A 546 32.17 11.44 38.30
C GLY A 546 33.10 10.32 38.69
N SER A 547 34.40 10.58 38.67
CA SER A 547 35.36 9.85 39.47
C SER A 547 35.56 10.61 40.77
N GLY A 548 35.13 10.01 41.87
CA GLY A 548 35.42 10.49 43.20
C GLY A 548 36.94 10.51 43.44
N GLN A 549 37.39 11.66 43.99
CA GLN A 549 38.57 11.67 44.82
C GLN A 549 38.22 12.44 46.10
N ALA A 550 38.16 11.66 47.15
CA ALA A 550 38.30 12.13 48.52
C ALA A 550 39.65 12.83 48.64
N ALA A 551 39.67 14.01 49.18
CA ALA A 551 40.86 14.64 49.73
C ALA A 551 40.62 14.83 51.22
N GLU A 552 41.27 13.97 52.00
CA GLU A 552 41.66 14.20 53.37
C GLU A 552 42.64 15.35 53.44
N GLY A 553 42.58 16.11 54.52
CA GLY A 553 43.80 16.66 55.12
C GLY A 553 43.75 18.11 55.46
N ALA A 554 43.64 18.35 56.76
CA ALA A 554 44.44 19.22 57.60
C ALA A 554 44.17 20.72 57.62
N GLU A 555 43.89 21.08 58.84
CA GLU A 555 44.02 22.34 59.61
C GLU A 555 42.99 23.43 59.49
#